data_ddb1363f3aca0d1ec96be03d4da5415f
#
_entry.id   ddb1363f3aca0d1ec96be03d4da5415f
#
_cell.length_a   1.000
_cell.length_b   1.000
_cell.length_c   1.000
_cell.angle_alpha   90.00
_cell.angle_beta   90.00
_cell.angle_gamma   90.00
#
_symmetry.space_group_name_H-M   'P 1'
#
loop_
_entity.id
_entity.type
_entity.pdbx_description
1 polymer ?
#
loop_
_entity_poly.entity_id
_entity_poly.type
_entity_poly.pdbx_seq_one_letter_code
_entity_poly.pdbx_strand_id
1 'polypeptide(L)'
;MLTLASCYEDKGNYDYSFDSLNEIKGVSFTPASVTSLNGQKIEFSQPLEGTETKRVEVSVDQTLGTGIDNLTFQWARSYTDADGKTVKDTLTTAGYLDVEIPSNRLMEYYVLLKVKDKTTDLAYYTRLYIKTRPIFQNSLFVLHKQQGETKLGNIETIGADTNIRPDAYKTVNPDATDNPFSNSIGM
;
A
#
# COMPACT_ATOMS: atom_id res chain seq x y z
N MET A 1 -33.08 -52.12 -40.42
CA MET A 1 -33.55 -51.61 -39.14
C MET A 1 -32.32 -51.44 -38.28
N LEU A 2 -31.76 -50.23 -38.24
CA LEU A 2 -30.57 -49.89 -37.44
C LEU A 2 -31.06 -49.32 -36.10
N THR A 3 -30.82 -50.01 -35.02
CA THR A 3 -31.00 -49.51 -33.65
C THR A 3 -29.72 -48.84 -33.22
N LEU A 4 -29.69 -47.53 -33.22
CA LEU A 4 -28.67 -46.75 -32.56
C LEU A 4 -28.96 -46.75 -31.06
N ALA A 5 -28.34 -47.65 -30.30
CA ALA A 5 -28.28 -47.59 -28.87
C ALA A 5 -27.09 -46.68 -28.47
N SER A 6 -27.33 -45.39 -28.44
CA SER A 6 -26.43 -44.43 -27.81
C SER A 6 -27.00 -44.08 -26.45
N CYS A 7 -26.82 -44.96 -25.48
CA CYS A 7 -26.87 -44.60 -24.08
C CYS A 7 -25.46 -44.67 -23.52
N TYR A 8 -24.70 -43.63 -23.81
CA TYR A 8 -23.57 -43.35 -22.96
C TYR A 8 -24.12 -42.66 -21.72
N GLU A 9 -24.46 -43.43 -20.72
CA GLU A 9 -24.65 -42.90 -19.37
C GLU A 9 -23.26 -42.44 -18.92
N ASP A 10 -22.96 -41.18 -19.18
CA ASP A 10 -21.90 -40.50 -18.48
C ASP A 10 -22.34 -40.40 -17.02
N LYS A 11 -22.01 -41.42 -16.26
CA LYS A 11 -22.01 -41.35 -14.82
C LYS A 11 -20.84 -40.48 -14.44
N GLY A 12 -20.97 -39.19 -14.72
CA GLY A 12 -20.06 -38.16 -14.26
C GLY A 12 -20.05 -38.12 -12.73
N ASN A 13 -19.39 -39.13 -12.15
CA ASN A 13 -18.99 -39.08 -10.75
C ASN A 13 -17.77 -38.18 -10.63
N TYR A 14 -17.93 -36.92 -11.06
CA TYR A 14 -16.99 -35.87 -10.75
C TYR A 14 -17.34 -35.37 -9.35
N ASP A 15 -16.82 -36.05 -8.34
CA ASP A 15 -16.70 -35.45 -7.01
C ASP A 15 -15.72 -34.26 -7.12
N TYR A 16 -16.21 -33.18 -7.66
CA TYR A 16 -15.54 -31.90 -7.54
C TYR A 16 -15.68 -31.43 -6.10
N SER A 17 -14.83 -31.90 -5.22
CA SER A 17 -14.69 -31.30 -3.91
C SER A 17 -13.99 -29.96 -4.13
N PHE A 18 -14.76 -28.89 -4.23
CA PHE A 18 -14.25 -27.51 -4.26
C PHE A 18 -13.46 -27.18 -2.98
N ASP A 19 -13.58 -27.99 -1.95
CA ASP A 19 -12.87 -27.88 -0.67
C ASP A 19 -11.35 -28.02 -0.80
N SER A 20 -10.85 -28.49 -1.94
CA SER A 20 -9.40 -28.63 -2.22
C SER A 20 -8.81 -27.44 -2.98
N LEU A 21 -9.62 -26.49 -3.44
CA LEU A 21 -9.13 -25.32 -4.16
C LEU A 21 -8.79 -24.20 -3.20
N ASN A 22 -7.59 -23.67 -3.34
CA ASN A 22 -7.21 -22.47 -2.61
C ASN A 22 -7.80 -21.24 -3.30
N GLU A 23 -8.78 -20.63 -2.65
CA GLU A 23 -9.37 -19.38 -3.08
C GLU A 23 -8.69 -18.21 -2.38
N ILE A 24 -8.21 -17.24 -3.15
CA ILE A 24 -7.73 -15.96 -2.61
C ILE A 24 -8.95 -15.05 -2.46
N LYS A 25 -9.38 -14.85 -1.21
CA LYS A 25 -10.57 -14.06 -0.86
C LYS A 25 -10.32 -12.58 -0.86
N GLY A 26 -9.10 -12.18 -0.54
CA GLY A 26 -8.74 -10.77 -0.49
C GLY A 26 -7.27 -10.53 -0.22
N VAL A 27 -6.90 -9.27 -0.39
CA VAL A 27 -5.56 -8.75 -0.15
C VAL A 27 -5.67 -7.50 0.69
N SER A 28 -4.85 -7.40 1.72
CA SER A 28 -4.66 -6.20 2.52
C SER A 28 -3.21 -5.75 2.50
N PHE A 29 -2.96 -4.48 2.82
CA PHE A 29 -1.65 -3.86 2.77
C PHE A 29 -1.24 -3.27 4.11
N THR A 30 0.07 -3.27 4.38
CA THR A 30 0.69 -2.56 5.50
C THR A 30 1.73 -1.59 4.93
N PRO A 31 1.66 -0.26 5.17
CA PRO A 31 0.66 0.41 6.01
C PRO A 31 -0.77 0.25 5.48
N ALA A 32 -1.74 0.40 6.37
CA ALA A 32 -3.14 0.16 6.04
C ALA A 32 -3.61 1.06 4.90
N SER A 33 -4.26 0.46 3.92
CA SER A 33 -4.88 1.19 2.81
C SER A 33 -6.29 1.64 3.17
N VAL A 34 -6.72 2.73 2.57
CA VAL A 34 -8.11 3.20 2.62
C VAL A 34 -8.82 2.74 1.36
N THR A 35 -9.98 2.11 1.52
CA THR A 35 -10.82 1.74 0.38
C THR A 35 -11.41 3.00 -0.26
N SER A 36 -11.24 3.14 -1.55
CA SER A 36 -11.80 4.22 -2.36
C SER A 36 -12.64 3.65 -3.50
N LEU A 37 -13.39 4.50 -4.21
CA LEU A 37 -14.18 4.10 -5.38
C LEU A 37 -13.35 3.42 -6.48
N ASN A 38 -12.03 3.69 -6.52
CA ASN A 38 -11.10 3.18 -7.54
C ASN A 38 -10.16 2.08 -7.02
N GLY A 39 -10.45 1.50 -5.86
CA GLY A 39 -9.62 0.47 -5.23
C GLY A 39 -9.03 0.92 -3.89
N GLN A 40 -7.95 0.29 -3.49
CA GLN A 40 -7.25 0.61 -2.25
C GLN A 40 -6.24 1.74 -2.49
N LYS A 41 -6.10 2.65 -1.52
CA LYS A 41 -5.20 3.80 -1.58
C LYS A 41 -4.28 3.82 -0.36
N ILE A 42 -3.00 4.08 -0.60
CA ILE A 42 -2.02 4.40 0.44
C ILE A 42 -1.48 5.80 0.19
N GLU A 43 -1.43 6.61 1.23
CA GLU A 43 -0.80 7.93 1.20
C GLU A 43 0.47 7.93 2.06
N PHE A 44 1.51 8.55 1.53
CA PHE A 44 2.76 8.79 2.24
C PHE A 44 3.05 10.29 2.32
N SER A 45 3.56 10.76 3.45
CA SER A 45 4.16 12.09 3.52
C SER A 45 5.51 12.08 2.80
N GLN A 46 5.81 13.18 2.09
CA GLN A 46 7.15 13.39 1.56
C GLN A 46 8.15 13.49 2.70
N PRO A 47 9.40 13.04 2.52
CA PRO A 47 10.49 13.39 3.45
C PRO A 47 10.81 14.88 3.31
N LEU A 48 11.50 15.43 4.30
CA LEU A 48 11.98 16.82 4.26
C LEU A 48 13.03 17.01 3.18
N GLU A 49 13.93 16.05 3.04
CA GLU A 49 15.05 16.08 2.12
C GLU A 49 15.28 14.72 1.46
N GLY A 50 15.89 14.74 0.29
CA GLY A 50 16.32 13.52 -0.41
C GLY A 50 15.18 12.61 -0.86
N THR A 51 15.42 11.32 -0.75
CA THR A 51 14.46 10.26 -1.09
C THR A 51 14.39 9.26 0.06
N GLU A 52 13.18 8.91 0.47
CA GLU A 52 12.91 7.90 1.48
C GLU A 52 12.24 6.68 0.81
N THR A 53 12.64 5.47 1.20
CA THR A 53 11.99 4.24 0.76
C THR A 53 10.99 3.78 1.80
N LYS A 54 9.74 3.61 1.40
CA LYS A 54 8.66 3.05 2.22
C LYS A 54 8.25 1.69 1.68
N ARG A 55 8.15 0.70 2.55
CA ARG A 55 7.70 -0.64 2.19
C ARG A 55 6.20 -0.78 2.34
N VAL A 56 5.58 -1.37 1.33
CA VAL A 56 4.20 -1.84 1.34
C VAL A 56 4.22 -3.35 1.38
N GLU A 57 3.82 -3.93 2.51
CA GLU A 57 3.71 -5.37 2.68
C GLU A 57 2.32 -5.87 2.28
N VAL A 58 2.23 -7.14 1.88
CA VAL A 58 0.99 -7.79 1.46
C VAL A 58 0.61 -8.88 2.44
N SER A 59 -0.63 -8.86 2.88
CA SER A 59 -1.27 -9.98 3.56
C SER A 59 -2.40 -10.51 2.69
N VAL A 60 -2.49 -11.83 2.57
CA VAL A 60 -3.46 -12.50 1.70
C VAL A 60 -4.40 -13.36 2.55
N ASP A 61 -5.70 -13.11 2.40
CA ASP A 61 -6.75 -13.97 2.94
C ASP A 61 -7.07 -15.07 1.92
N GLN A 62 -6.90 -16.34 2.34
CA GLN A 62 -7.05 -17.50 1.47
C GLN A 62 -7.71 -18.67 2.21
N THR A 63 -8.36 -19.59 1.47
CA THR A 63 -9.07 -20.72 2.05
C THR A 63 -8.14 -21.81 2.56
N LEU A 64 -7.06 -22.08 1.85
CA LEU A 64 -6.12 -23.13 2.16
C LEU A 64 -4.77 -22.55 2.52
N GLY A 65 -4.33 -22.81 3.73
CA GLY A 65 -3.02 -22.37 4.21
C GLY A 65 -3.02 -21.01 4.89
N THR A 66 -1.94 -20.77 5.58
CA THR A 66 -1.63 -19.53 6.26
C THR A 66 -0.27 -19.03 5.77
N GLY A 67 -0.16 -17.74 5.53
CA GLY A 67 1.08 -17.15 5.02
C GLY A 67 1.08 -17.00 3.49
N ILE A 68 2.27 -16.86 2.92
CA ILE A 68 2.45 -16.52 1.50
C ILE A 68 3.32 -17.50 0.72
N ASP A 69 3.79 -18.59 1.35
CA ASP A 69 4.78 -19.51 0.74
C ASP A 69 4.23 -20.27 -0.46
N ASN A 70 2.91 -20.52 -0.48
CA ASN A 70 2.21 -21.15 -1.61
C ASN A 70 1.85 -20.16 -2.73
N LEU A 71 2.19 -18.88 -2.59
CA LEU A 71 1.81 -17.82 -3.51
C LEU A 71 3.01 -17.32 -4.31
N THR A 72 2.71 -16.73 -5.45
CA THR A 72 3.63 -15.87 -6.21
C THR A 72 3.02 -14.52 -6.39
N PHE A 73 3.87 -13.49 -6.44
CA PHE A 73 3.48 -12.11 -6.56
C PHE A 73 4.05 -11.50 -7.83
N GLN A 74 3.35 -10.55 -8.38
CA GLN A 74 3.85 -9.70 -9.45
C GLN A 74 3.25 -8.31 -9.30
N TRP A 75 4.11 -7.33 -9.06
CA TRP A 75 3.76 -5.93 -9.06
C TRP A 75 4.11 -5.32 -10.39
N ALA A 76 3.16 -4.62 -10.99
CA ALA A 76 3.35 -3.97 -12.26
C ALA A 76 2.78 -2.55 -12.24
N ARG A 77 3.45 -1.66 -12.96
CA ARG A 77 2.96 -0.33 -13.25
C ARG A 77 2.57 -0.26 -14.72
N SER A 78 1.44 0.39 -15.01
CA SER A 78 1.02 0.70 -16.36
C SER A 78 1.06 2.22 -16.55
N TYR A 79 1.68 2.67 -17.62
CA TYR A 79 1.74 4.08 -17.99
C TYR A 79 1.67 4.22 -19.52
N THR A 80 1.37 5.43 -19.99
CA THR A 80 1.42 5.75 -21.40
C THR A 80 2.76 6.41 -21.70
N ASP A 81 3.50 5.88 -22.66
CA ASP A 81 4.78 6.44 -23.08
C ASP A 81 4.59 7.70 -23.95
N ALA A 82 5.72 8.27 -24.40
CA ALA A 82 5.73 9.45 -25.25
C ALA A 82 5.04 9.25 -26.62
N ASP A 83 4.97 8.02 -27.07
CA ASP A 83 4.34 7.63 -28.35
C ASP A 83 2.85 7.29 -28.20
N GLY A 84 2.29 7.46 -27.01
CA GLY A 84 0.89 7.16 -26.70
C GLY A 84 0.60 5.68 -26.48
N LYS A 85 1.62 4.83 -26.38
CA LYS A 85 1.48 3.39 -26.18
C LYS A 85 1.42 3.05 -24.69
N THR A 86 0.51 2.17 -24.32
CA THR A 86 0.47 1.64 -22.94
C THR A 86 1.61 0.65 -22.73
N VAL A 87 2.48 0.98 -21.79
CA VAL A 87 3.60 0.16 -21.33
C VAL A 87 3.28 -0.41 -19.96
N LYS A 88 3.66 -1.67 -19.74
CA LYS A 88 3.55 -2.33 -18.43
C LYS A 88 4.93 -2.78 -17.99
N ASP A 89 5.39 -2.22 -16.89
CA ASP A 89 6.66 -2.58 -16.28
C ASP A 89 6.41 -3.44 -15.03
N THR A 90 7.11 -4.56 -14.94
CA THR A 90 7.17 -5.32 -13.69
C THR A 90 8.13 -4.63 -12.73
N LEU A 91 7.63 -4.21 -11.57
CA LEU A 91 8.39 -3.54 -10.55
C LEU A 91 9.16 -4.54 -9.66
N THR A 92 8.44 -5.56 -9.18
CA THR A 92 9.00 -6.64 -8.35
C THR A 92 8.09 -7.86 -8.36
N THR A 93 8.65 -9.01 -7.96
CA THR A 93 7.91 -10.27 -7.71
C THR A 93 7.92 -10.66 -6.23
N ALA A 94 8.39 -9.77 -5.36
CA ALA A 94 8.36 -9.99 -3.92
C ALA A 94 6.93 -9.84 -3.35
N GLY A 95 6.69 -10.42 -2.17
CA GLY A 95 5.45 -10.22 -1.40
C GLY A 95 5.32 -8.81 -0.80
N TYR A 96 6.11 -7.87 -1.28
CA TYR A 96 6.11 -6.46 -0.88
C TYR A 96 6.50 -5.56 -2.05
N LEU A 97 6.22 -4.28 -1.92
CA LEU A 97 6.65 -3.24 -2.85
C LEU A 97 7.41 -2.15 -2.08
N ASP A 98 8.63 -1.87 -2.48
CA ASP A 98 9.39 -0.72 -1.98
C ASP A 98 9.07 0.50 -2.88
N VAL A 99 8.60 1.57 -2.24
CA VAL A 99 8.18 2.83 -2.88
C VAL A 99 9.19 3.91 -2.54
N GLU A 100 9.88 4.43 -3.54
CA GLU A 100 10.78 5.57 -3.38
C GLU A 100 10.00 6.88 -3.41
N ILE A 101 10.11 7.67 -2.33
CA ILE A 101 9.40 8.92 -2.14
C ILE A 101 10.41 10.07 -2.15
N PRO A 102 10.51 10.84 -3.24
CA PRO A 102 11.37 12.01 -3.30
C PRO A 102 10.75 13.21 -2.58
N SER A 103 11.59 14.06 -1.96
CA SER A 103 11.15 15.28 -1.28
C SER A 103 10.72 16.40 -2.25
N ASN A 104 11.19 16.37 -3.49
CA ASN A 104 11.07 17.47 -4.44
C ASN A 104 9.89 17.36 -5.41
N ARG A 105 9.11 16.25 -5.36
CA ARG A 105 7.92 16.09 -6.22
C ARG A 105 6.87 15.22 -5.57
N LEU A 106 5.62 15.57 -5.78
CA LEU A 106 4.49 14.72 -5.44
C LEU A 106 4.36 13.59 -6.45
N MET A 107 3.96 12.42 -5.97
CA MET A 107 3.70 11.24 -6.80
C MET A 107 2.26 10.81 -6.66
N GLU A 108 1.70 10.37 -7.77
CA GLU A 108 0.35 9.83 -7.84
C GLU A 108 0.28 8.84 -8.98
N TYR A 109 0.14 7.55 -8.67
CA TYR A 109 0.08 6.50 -9.69
C TYR A 109 -0.56 5.22 -9.17
N TYR A 110 -0.97 4.36 -10.10
CA TYR A 110 -1.50 3.04 -9.82
C TYR A 110 -0.45 1.97 -10.02
N VAL A 111 -0.47 0.97 -9.14
CA VAL A 111 0.20 -0.30 -9.33
C VAL A 111 -0.83 -1.43 -9.34
N LEU A 112 -0.58 -2.44 -10.15
CA LEU A 112 -1.35 -3.66 -10.22
C LEU A 112 -0.59 -4.72 -9.45
N LEU A 113 -1.26 -5.39 -8.54
CA LEU A 113 -0.76 -6.59 -7.88
C LEU A 113 -1.52 -7.79 -8.41
N LYS A 114 -0.76 -8.76 -8.93
CA LYS A 114 -1.22 -10.11 -9.21
C LYS A 114 -0.70 -11.04 -8.12
N VAL A 115 -1.59 -11.74 -7.45
CA VAL A 115 -1.28 -12.83 -6.52
C VAL A 115 -1.78 -14.11 -7.15
N LYS A 116 -0.93 -15.14 -7.23
CA LYS A 116 -1.24 -16.40 -7.89
C LYS A 116 -0.88 -17.57 -6.98
N ASP A 117 -1.78 -18.50 -6.84
CA ASP A 117 -1.52 -19.78 -6.17
C ASP A 117 -0.65 -20.68 -7.05
N LYS A 118 0.41 -21.24 -6.47
CA LYS A 118 1.39 -22.08 -7.19
C LYS A 118 0.83 -23.42 -7.63
N THR A 119 -0.18 -23.92 -6.94
CA THR A 119 -0.74 -25.27 -7.15
C THR A 119 -1.86 -25.23 -8.17
N THR A 120 -2.77 -24.28 -8.02
CA THR A 120 -4.00 -24.20 -8.83
C THR A 120 -3.88 -23.27 -10.03
N ASP A 121 -2.82 -22.47 -10.10
CA ASP A 121 -2.64 -21.40 -11.10
C ASP A 121 -3.71 -20.29 -11.04
N LEU A 122 -4.64 -20.35 -10.08
CA LEU A 122 -5.65 -19.30 -9.88
C LEU A 122 -4.98 -17.99 -9.48
N ALA A 123 -5.44 -16.91 -10.05
CA ALA A 123 -4.86 -15.59 -9.83
C ALA A 123 -5.91 -14.58 -9.37
N TYR A 124 -5.52 -13.80 -8.37
CA TYR A 124 -6.26 -12.65 -7.86
C TYR A 124 -5.55 -11.37 -8.30
N TYR A 125 -6.32 -10.38 -8.73
CA TYR A 125 -5.80 -9.09 -9.18
C TYR A 125 -6.39 -7.97 -8.33
N THR A 126 -5.53 -7.08 -7.86
CA THR A 126 -5.96 -5.87 -7.17
C THR A 126 -5.17 -4.67 -7.64
N ARG A 127 -5.75 -3.48 -7.48
CA ARG A 127 -5.12 -2.21 -7.81
C ARG A 127 -4.87 -1.44 -6.53
N LEU A 128 -3.64 -0.95 -6.39
CA LEU A 128 -3.25 -0.04 -5.33
C LEU A 128 -2.92 1.33 -5.91
N TYR A 129 -3.56 2.35 -5.39
CA TYR A 129 -3.27 3.74 -5.69
C TYR A 129 -2.29 4.30 -4.66
N ILE A 130 -1.13 4.72 -5.13
CA ILE A 130 -0.08 5.32 -4.30
C ILE A 130 -0.09 6.81 -4.53
N LYS A 131 -0.17 7.56 -3.44
CA LYS A 131 -0.15 9.02 -3.45
C LYS A 131 0.83 9.53 -2.42
N THR A 132 1.58 10.57 -2.77
CA THR A 132 2.36 11.33 -1.81
C THR A 132 1.72 12.69 -1.55
N ARG A 133 1.97 13.23 -0.39
CA ARG A 133 1.50 14.56 0.03
C ARG A 133 2.63 15.35 0.67
N PRO A 134 2.59 16.67 0.63
CA PRO A 134 3.54 17.48 1.36
C PRO A 134 3.55 17.14 2.85
N ILE A 135 4.72 17.24 3.46
CA ILE A 135 4.83 17.16 4.91
C ILE A 135 3.98 18.26 5.57
N PHE A 136 3.39 17.96 6.69
CA PHE A 136 2.48 18.85 7.45
C PHE A 136 1.16 19.19 6.76
N GLN A 137 0.81 18.56 5.66
CA GLN A 137 -0.53 18.70 5.10
C GLN A 137 -1.57 18.08 6.07
N ASN A 138 -2.65 18.83 6.34
CA ASN A 138 -3.70 18.44 7.30
C ASN A 138 -3.17 18.17 8.73
N SER A 139 -2.30 19.05 9.19
CA SER A 139 -1.65 18.96 10.48
C SER A 139 -2.22 19.94 11.48
N LEU A 140 -2.35 19.50 12.71
CA LEU A 140 -2.58 20.37 13.88
C LEU A 140 -1.24 20.76 14.49
N PHE A 141 -0.99 22.06 14.61
CA PHE A 141 0.17 22.57 15.32
C PHE A 141 -0.23 22.98 16.74
N VAL A 142 0.57 22.60 17.71
CA VAL A 142 0.32 22.85 19.14
C VAL A 142 1.57 23.41 19.79
N LEU A 143 1.45 24.58 20.41
CA LEU A 143 2.48 25.07 21.33
C LEU A 143 2.32 24.37 22.67
N HIS A 144 3.39 23.75 23.17
CA HIS A 144 3.40 23.05 24.45
C HIS A 144 4.71 23.25 25.19
N LYS A 145 4.70 23.01 26.49
CA LYS A 145 5.93 23.00 27.31
C LYS A 145 6.47 21.59 27.46
N GLN A 146 7.76 21.44 27.17
CA GLN A 146 8.49 20.20 27.40
C GLN A 146 9.85 20.53 28.03
N GLN A 147 10.11 19.98 29.21
CA GLN A 147 11.34 20.21 29.97
C GLN A 147 11.64 21.71 30.24
N GLY A 148 10.58 22.50 30.42
CA GLY A 148 10.70 23.95 30.69
C GLY A 148 10.78 24.83 29.44
N GLU A 149 10.93 24.25 28.26
CA GLU A 149 10.97 24.98 26.98
C GLU A 149 9.61 24.94 26.29
N THR A 150 9.26 26.02 25.60
CA THR A 150 8.10 26.04 24.70
C THR A 150 8.50 25.48 23.35
N LYS A 151 7.75 24.50 22.87
CA LYS A 151 7.98 23.85 21.58
C LYS A 151 6.75 23.91 20.71
N LEU A 152 6.96 23.90 19.38
CA LEU A 152 5.90 23.74 18.40
C LEU A 152 5.77 22.26 18.06
N GLY A 153 4.78 21.60 18.61
CA GLY A 153 4.43 20.22 18.25
C GLY A 153 3.56 20.18 17.00
N ASN A 154 3.57 19.05 16.33
CA ASN A 154 2.73 18.76 15.18
C ASN A 154 2.06 17.40 15.34
N ILE A 155 0.77 17.34 15.04
CA ILE A 155 -0.02 16.13 14.97
C ILE A 155 -0.55 16.03 13.54
N GLU A 156 -0.11 15.02 12.81
CA GLU A 156 -0.47 14.77 11.42
C GLU A 156 -1.19 13.44 11.31
N THR A 157 -2.35 13.41 10.65
CA THR A 157 -3.10 12.19 10.37
C THR A 157 -2.93 11.78 8.92
N ILE A 158 -2.50 10.53 8.69
CA ILE A 158 -2.28 9.92 7.38
C ILE A 158 -3.08 8.62 7.31
N GLY A 159 -4.23 8.65 6.62
CA GLY A 159 -5.12 7.50 6.63
C GLY A 159 -5.64 7.20 8.04
N ALA A 160 -5.34 6.01 8.54
CA ALA A 160 -5.64 5.60 9.93
C ALA A 160 -4.50 5.91 10.92
N ASP A 161 -3.34 6.31 10.42
CA ASP A 161 -2.15 6.55 11.26
C ASP A 161 -2.07 7.99 11.72
N THR A 162 -1.54 8.16 12.93
CA THR A 162 -1.28 9.48 13.50
C THR A 162 0.21 9.61 13.80
N ASN A 163 0.85 10.59 13.19
CA ASN A 163 2.23 10.94 13.44
C ASN A 163 2.29 12.15 14.37
N ILE A 164 2.99 12.01 15.49
CA ILE A 164 3.21 13.08 16.46
C ILE A 164 4.68 13.48 16.40
N ARG A 165 4.94 14.75 16.10
CA ARG A 165 6.27 15.35 16.17
C ARG A 165 6.26 16.36 17.30
N PRO A 166 6.89 16.06 18.45
CA PRO A 166 6.84 16.95 19.60
C PRO A 166 7.59 18.27 19.38
N ASP A 167 8.51 18.32 18.43
CA ASP A 167 9.23 19.52 18.04
C ASP A 167 9.29 19.64 16.52
N ALA A 168 8.22 20.14 15.92
CA ALA A 168 8.11 20.33 14.47
C ALA A 168 9.10 21.37 13.95
N TYR A 169 9.40 22.40 14.73
CA TYR A 169 10.38 23.41 14.34
C TYR A 169 11.78 22.80 14.22
N LYS A 170 12.22 22.03 15.21
CA LYS A 170 13.52 21.35 15.19
C LYS A 170 13.59 20.28 14.08
N THR A 171 12.43 19.65 13.77
CA THR A 171 12.34 18.68 12.68
C THR A 171 12.66 19.31 11.32
N VAL A 172 12.21 20.56 11.10
CA VAL A 172 12.44 21.29 9.83
C VAL A 172 13.77 22.02 9.83
N ASN A 173 14.27 22.40 11.01
CA ASN A 173 15.49 23.16 11.21
C ASN A 173 16.42 22.42 12.17
N PRO A 174 17.03 21.30 11.75
CA PRO A 174 17.81 20.44 12.66
C PRO A 174 19.02 21.16 13.28
N ASP A 175 19.59 22.10 12.55
CA ASP A 175 20.77 22.88 12.97
C ASP A 175 20.42 24.17 13.71
N ALA A 176 19.13 24.47 13.90
CA ALA A 176 18.74 25.68 14.63
C ALA A 176 19.21 25.63 16.08
N THR A 177 19.96 26.66 16.48
CA THR A 177 20.41 26.85 17.87
C THR A 177 19.37 27.58 18.72
N ASP A 178 18.51 28.35 18.06
CA ASP A 178 17.50 29.17 18.70
C ASP A 178 16.12 28.50 18.63
N ASN A 179 15.36 28.65 19.69
CA ASN A 179 13.96 28.27 19.73
C ASN A 179 13.09 29.54 19.67
N PRO A 180 12.47 29.86 18.51
CA PRO A 180 11.70 31.08 18.34
C PRO A 180 10.46 31.14 19.24
N PHE A 181 10.09 30.02 19.84
CA PHE A 181 8.90 29.90 20.70
C PHE A 181 9.23 29.95 22.19
N SER A 182 10.50 30.11 22.57
CA SER A 182 10.96 30.06 23.97
C SER A 182 10.17 30.97 24.92
N ASN A 183 9.67 32.11 24.42
CA ASN A 183 8.94 33.13 25.18
C ASN A 183 7.44 33.22 24.78
N SER A 184 6.91 32.30 23.99
CA SER A 184 5.60 32.46 23.34
C SER A 184 4.42 32.13 24.25
N ILE A 185 4.63 31.38 25.32
CA ILE A 185 3.59 31.07 26.28
C ILE A 185 3.86 31.93 27.50
N GLY A 186 3.18 33.08 27.59
CA GLY A 186 3.22 33.97 28.75
C GLY A 186 2.80 33.23 30.01
N MET A 187 3.31 33.70 31.13
CA MET A 187 2.91 33.29 32.47
C MET A 187 1.43 33.59 32.73
#